data_6d85285819b34408bf7985cfd3f6a7a7
#
_entry.id   6d85285819b34408bf7985cfd3f6a7a7
#
_cell.length_a   1.000
_cell.length_b   1.000
_cell.length_c   1.000
_cell.angle_alpha   90.00
_cell.angle_beta   90.00
_cell.angle_gamma   90.00
#
_symmetry.space_group_name_H-M   'P 1'
#
loop_
_entity.id
_entity.type
_entity.pdbx_description
1 polymer ?
#
loop_
_entity_poly.entity_id
_entity_poly.type
_entity_poly.pdbx_seq_one_letter_code
_entity_poly.pdbx_strand_id
1 'polypeptide(L)'
;IVLGIEGVVIVEEIGSEISDFNVGDRVAYALPPHGAYSQKRVYPANKLIKVPEDLTNLSDNDLAALMLKGLTAQFLLKRTYKVKKGDVILIHAAAGGMGLILCQWAKHLGATIIGTVSSEEKAQKAKDAGADYTVIHSKGDFVKTVREVTEGQGCPIVYESIGKDTFKRSM
;
A
#
# COMPACT_ATOMS: atom_id res chain seq x y z
N ILE A 1 -6.90 7.22 -25.82
CA ILE A 1 -5.95 6.88 -24.73
C ILE A 1 -6.52 5.70 -23.97
N VAL A 2 -5.77 4.59 -23.88
CA VAL A 2 -6.14 3.44 -23.03
C VAL A 2 -5.65 3.71 -21.62
N LEU A 3 -6.51 3.52 -20.63
CA LEU A 3 -6.21 3.77 -19.21
C LEU A 3 -5.51 2.55 -18.55
N GLY A 4 -5.18 2.72 -17.26
CA GLY A 4 -4.55 1.70 -16.41
C GLY A 4 -3.02 1.75 -16.44
N ILE A 5 -2.41 1.47 -15.29
CA ILE A 5 -0.95 1.50 -15.10
C ILE A 5 -0.41 0.26 -14.40
N GLU A 6 -1.25 -0.60 -13.89
CA GLU A 6 -0.86 -1.83 -13.19
C GLU A 6 -1.57 -3.05 -13.78
N GLY A 7 -0.92 -4.18 -13.76
CA GLY A 7 -1.49 -5.43 -14.27
C GLY A 7 -0.57 -6.62 -14.08
N VAL A 8 -1.16 -7.80 -14.24
CA VAL A 8 -0.48 -9.09 -14.35
C VAL A 8 -0.87 -9.69 -15.69
N VAL A 9 0.10 -10.17 -16.43
CA VAL A 9 -0.09 -10.68 -17.79
C VAL A 9 0.86 -11.85 -18.08
N ILE A 10 0.57 -12.57 -19.16
CA ILE A 10 1.46 -13.58 -19.70
C ILE A 10 2.21 -12.97 -20.90
N VAL A 11 3.51 -13.22 -20.98
CA VAL A 11 4.35 -12.80 -22.10
C VAL A 11 3.97 -13.65 -23.32
N GLU A 12 3.51 -13.01 -24.40
CA GLU A 12 3.18 -13.68 -25.66
C GLU A 12 4.31 -13.59 -26.69
N GLU A 13 5.01 -12.45 -26.71
CA GLU A 13 6.12 -12.19 -27.64
C GLU A 13 7.23 -11.40 -26.95
N ILE A 14 8.46 -11.58 -27.36
CA ILE A 14 9.62 -10.85 -26.85
C ILE A 14 10.42 -10.24 -28.00
N GLY A 15 11.00 -9.07 -27.77
CA GLY A 15 11.92 -8.44 -28.72
C GLY A 15 13.23 -9.24 -28.83
N SER A 16 13.90 -9.14 -29.97
CA SER A 16 15.11 -9.91 -30.28
C SER A 16 16.30 -9.68 -29.32
N GLU A 17 16.31 -8.54 -28.63
CA GLU A 17 17.35 -8.17 -27.67
C GLU A 17 17.01 -8.50 -26.21
N ILE A 18 15.86 -9.12 -25.95
CA ILE A 18 15.41 -9.46 -24.59
C ILE A 18 15.82 -10.89 -24.26
N SER A 19 16.60 -11.04 -23.18
CA SER A 19 17.08 -12.31 -22.66
C SER A 19 16.51 -12.72 -21.30
N ASP A 20 15.92 -11.74 -20.56
CA ASP A 20 15.52 -11.95 -19.16
C ASP A 20 14.10 -12.55 -19.04
N PHE A 21 13.36 -12.62 -20.15
CA PHE A 21 11.99 -13.14 -20.20
C PHE A 21 11.84 -14.17 -21.30
N ASN A 22 10.89 -15.09 -21.09
CA ASN A 22 10.48 -16.08 -22.07
C ASN A 22 8.98 -15.93 -22.39
N VAL A 23 8.59 -16.37 -23.56
CA VAL A 23 7.17 -16.54 -23.88
C VAL A 23 6.55 -17.53 -22.88
N GLY A 24 5.40 -17.18 -22.32
CA GLY A 24 4.74 -17.92 -21.25
C GLY A 24 5.05 -17.44 -19.85
N ASP A 25 6.05 -16.58 -19.65
CA ASP A 25 6.33 -16.02 -18.34
C ASP A 25 5.14 -15.20 -17.81
N ARG A 26 4.80 -15.41 -16.54
CA ARG A 26 3.83 -14.60 -15.80
C ARG A 26 4.57 -13.38 -15.23
N VAL A 27 4.13 -12.18 -15.60
CA VAL A 27 4.80 -10.93 -15.25
C VAL A 27 3.81 -9.91 -14.69
N ALA A 28 4.29 -9.05 -13.78
CA ALA A 28 3.54 -7.97 -13.18
C ALA A 28 4.20 -6.62 -13.47
N TYR A 29 3.42 -5.54 -13.50
CA TYR A 29 3.90 -4.17 -13.64
C TYR A 29 2.97 -3.18 -12.94
N ALA A 30 3.52 -2.01 -12.58
CA ALA A 30 2.78 -0.96 -11.86
C ALA A 30 3.25 0.47 -12.20
N LEU A 31 3.79 0.69 -13.40
CA LEU A 31 4.35 1.98 -13.82
C LEU A 31 3.89 2.37 -15.24
N PRO A 32 3.98 3.64 -15.63
CA PRO A 32 3.79 4.04 -17.02
C PRO A 32 4.75 3.29 -17.97
N PRO A 33 4.33 3.10 -19.24
CA PRO A 33 3.26 3.78 -19.96
C PRO A 33 1.85 3.29 -19.59
N HIS A 34 0.85 4.18 -19.72
CA HIS A 34 -0.56 3.83 -19.57
C HIS A 34 -1.00 2.78 -20.61
N GLY A 35 -2.14 2.11 -20.36
CA GLY A 35 -2.70 1.15 -21.30
C GLY A 35 -2.93 -0.25 -20.74
N ALA A 36 -3.03 -0.39 -19.42
CA ALA A 36 -3.29 -1.69 -18.79
C ALA A 36 -4.70 -2.25 -19.08
N TYR A 37 -5.66 -1.37 -19.41
CA TYR A 37 -7.02 -1.80 -19.80
C TYR A 37 -7.05 -2.23 -21.27
N SER A 38 -6.25 -3.23 -21.60
CA SER A 38 -6.16 -3.82 -22.93
C SER A 38 -5.92 -5.33 -22.85
N GLN A 39 -6.36 -6.06 -23.84
CA GLN A 39 -6.12 -7.50 -23.90
C GLN A 39 -4.65 -7.83 -24.17
N LYS A 40 -4.00 -7.01 -24.99
CA LYS A 40 -2.57 -7.13 -25.33
C LYS A 40 -1.93 -5.74 -25.39
N ARG A 41 -0.67 -5.66 -25.06
CA ARG A 41 0.10 -4.41 -25.14
C ARG A 41 1.60 -4.68 -25.28
N VAL A 42 2.29 -3.74 -25.88
CA VAL A 42 3.76 -3.67 -25.80
C VAL A 42 4.14 -2.93 -24.51
N TYR A 43 5.12 -3.46 -23.79
CA TYR A 43 5.57 -2.86 -22.53
C TYR A 43 7.09 -3.00 -22.39
N PRO A 44 7.80 -2.01 -21.82
CA PRO A 44 9.24 -2.06 -21.63
C PRO A 44 9.64 -3.20 -20.67
N ALA A 45 10.51 -4.09 -21.11
CA ALA A 45 10.95 -5.25 -20.33
C ALA A 45 11.59 -4.86 -19.00
N ASN A 46 12.38 -3.79 -18.96
CA ASN A 46 13.03 -3.29 -17.75
C ASN A 46 12.09 -2.76 -16.67
N LYS A 47 10.77 -2.73 -16.92
CA LYS A 47 9.72 -2.36 -15.97
C LYS A 47 8.83 -3.54 -15.58
N LEU A 48 9.09 -4.72 -16.11
CA LEU A 48 8.39 -5.94 -15.76
C LEU A 48 9.06 -6.63 -14.57
N ILE A 49 8.24 -7.26 -13.75
CA ILE A 49 8.69 -8.12 -12.66
C ILE A 49 8.17 -9.52 -12.94
N LYS A 50 9.05 -10.49 -13.04
CA LYS A 50 8.68 -11.90 -13.18
C LYS A 50 8.01 -12.35 -11.88
N VAL A 51 6.80 -12.88 -11.98
CA VAL A 51 6.09 -13.46 -10.85
C VAL A 51 6.70 -14.83 -10.55
N PRO A 52 7.17 -15.08 -9.32
CA PRO A 52 7.71 -16.38 -8.95
C PRO A 52 6.71 -17.52 -9.19
N GLU A 53 7.17 -18.66 -9.68
CA GLU A 53 6.31 -19.82 -10.00
C GLU A 53 5.67 -20.43 -8.75
N ASP A 54 6.35 -20.35 -7.61
CA ASP A 54 5.88 -20.83 -6.30
C ASP A 54 4.84 -19.91 -5.65
N LEU A 55 4.62 -18.71 -6.19
CA LEU A 55 3.61 -17.78 -5.70
C LEU A 55 2.22 -18.15 -6.24
N THR A 56 1.71 -19.29 -5.78
CA THR A 56 0.42 -19.86 -6.22
C THR A 56 -0.78 -19.46 -5.37
N ASN A 57 -0.54 -18.88 -4.19
CA ASN A 57 -1.57 -18.49 -3.23
C ASN A 57 -2.21 -17.11 -3.52
N LEU A 58 -1.71 -16.37 -4.52
CA LEU A 58 -2.25 -15.09 -4.95
C LEU A 58 -2.76 -15.17 -6.40
N SER A 59 -3.99 -14.72 -6.59
CA SER A 59 -4.56 -14.58 -7.92
C SER A 59 -3.90 -13.45 -8.71
N ASP A 60 -4.08 -13.41 -10.04
CA ASP A 60 -3.62 -12.29 -10.87
C ASP A 60 -4.26 -10.96 -10.46
N ASN A 61 -5.51 -11.00 -10.01
CA ASN A 61 -6.21 -9.82 -9.51
C ASN A 61 -5.57 -9.29 -8.22
N ASP A 62 -5.23 -10.18 -7.30
CA ASP A 62 -4.54 -9.79 -6.05
C ASP A 62 -3.17 -9.19 -6.35
N LEU A 63 -2.39 -9.85 -7.20
CA LEU A 63 -1.07 -9.37 -7.59
C LEU A 63 -1.13 -8.01 -8.29
N ALA A 64 -2.04 -7.84 -9.25
CA ALA A 64 -2.21 -6.56 -9.94
C ALA A 64 -2.60 -5.45 -8.94
N ALA A 65 -3.53 -5.72 -8.02
CA ALA A 65 -3.97 -4.76 -7.02
C ALA A 65 -2.90 -4.43 -5.97
N LEU A 66 -1.98 -5.35 -5.71
CA LEU A 66 -0.92 -5.19 -4.71
C LEU A 66 0.33 -4.50 -5.25
N MET A 67 0.62 -4.55 -6.55
CA MET A 67 1.90 -4.09 -7.09
C MET A 67 2.23 -2.65 -6.70
N LEU A 68 1.45 -1.67 -7.13
CA LEU A 68 1.72 -0.26 -6.83
C LEU A 68 1.64 0.03 -5.32
N LYS A 69 0.59 -0.46 -4.69
CA LYS A 69 0.34 -0.22 -3.27
C LYS A 69 1.37 -0.93 -2.38
N GLY A 70 1.74 -2.16 -2.71
CA GLY A 70 2.76 -2.92 -1.98
C GLY A 70 4.15 -2.31 -2.09
N LEU A 71 4.57 -1.89 -3.29
CA LEU A 71 5.84 -1.17 -3.50
C LEU A 71 5.86 0.16 -2.74
N THR A 72 4.74 0.89 -2.76
CA THR A 72 4.60 2.15 -2.01
C THR A 72 4.66 1.89 -0.50
N ALA A 73 3.98 0.87 0.01
CA ALA A 73 4.05 0.51 1.43
C ALA A 73 5.48 0.11 1.85
N GLN A 74 6.17 -0.68 1.02
CA GLN A 74 7.57 -1.04 1.24
C GLN A 74 8.45 0.21 1.33
N PHE A 75 8.29 1.14 0.39
CA PHE A 75 9.05 2.39 0.38
C PHE A 75 8.79 3.20 1.66
N LEU A 76 7.53 3.37 2.04
CA LEU A 76 7.12 4.16 3.22
C LEU A 76 7.62 3.53 4.53
N LEU A 77 7.43 2.22 4.71
CA LEU A 77 7.75 1.52 5.97
C LEU A 77 9.23 1.15 6.12
N LYS A 78 10.00 1.10 5.02
CA LYS A 78 11.38 0.59 5.02
C LYS A 78 12.43 1.60 4.56
N ARG A 79 12.05 2.56 3.68
CA ARG A 79 12.99 3.49 3.07
C ARG A 79 12.82 4.92 3.57
N THR A 80 11.58 5.42 3.67
CA THR A 80 11.29 6.77 4.16
C THR A 80 11.48 6.84 5.67
N TYR A 81 10.81 5.97 6.39
CA TYR A 81 11.01 5.78 7.83
C TYR A 81 11.04 4.28 8.11
N LYS A 82 12.10 3.82 8.74
CA LYS A 82 12.25 2.40 9.07
C LYS A 82 11.46 2.07 10.33
N VAL A 83 10.19 1.70 10.13
CA VAL A 83 9.30 1.29 11.20
C VAL A 83 9.86 0.06 11.92
N LYS A 84 9.86 0.10 13.24
CA LYS A 84 10.39 -0.94 14.12
C LYS A 84 9.41 -1.27 15.24
N LYS A 85 9.66 -2.37 15.91
CA LYS A 85 8.90 -2.79 17.10
C LYS A 85 8.91 -1.70 18.17
N GLY A 86 7.73 -1.38 18.68
CA GLY A 86 7.51 -0.37 19.72
C GLY A 86 7.22 1.03 19.19
N ASP A 87 7.37 1.30 17.89
CA ASP A 87 6.94 2.58 17.34
C ASP A 87 5.41 2.72 17.44
N VAL A 88 4.93 3.91 17.80
CA VAL A 88 3.52 4.29 17.68
C VAL A 88 3.37 5.14 16.43
N ILE A 89 2.58 4.72 15.47
CA ILE A 89 2.44 5.39 14.17
C ILE A 89 0.99 5.81 13.90
N LEU A 90 0.82 6.93 13.20
CA LEU A 90 -0.48 7.42 12.76
C LEU A 90 -0.65 7.17 11.27
N ILE A 91 -1.76 6.53 10.88
CA ILE A 91 -2.12 6.27 9.49
C ILE A 91 -3.47 6.93 9.19
N HIS A 92 -3.48 7.95 8.33
CA HIS A 92 -4.71 8.53 7.84
C HIS A 92 -5.34 7.67 6.74
N ALA A 93 -6.67 7.69 6.63
CA ALA A 93 -7.44 6.83 5.72
C ALA A 93 -7.07 5.32 5.86
N ALA A 94 -6.94 4.84 7.09
CA ALA A 94 -6.44 3.52 7.44
C ALA A 94 -7.21 2.33 6.81
N ALA A 95 -8.48 2.52 6.44
CA ALA A 95 -9.27 1.51 5.73
C ALA A 95 -9.25 1.67 4.19
N GLY A 96 -8.45 2.57 3.65
CA GLY A 96 -8.20 2.69 2.22
C GLY A 96 -7.23 1.61 1.72
N GLY A 97 -7.11 1.44 0.40
CA GLY A 97 -6.25 0.41 -0.19
C GLY A 97 -4.79 0.47 0.28
N MET A 98 -4.20 1.67 0.42
CA MET A 98 -2.88 1.86 1.03
C MET A 98 -2.92 1.60 2.53
N GLY A 99 -3.91 2.18 3.22
CA GLY A 99 -4.02 2.10 4.68
C GLY A 99 -4.09 0.67 5.20
N LEU A 100 -4.86 -0.21 4.54
CA LEU A 100 -4.97 -1.61 4.91
C LEU A 100 -3.63 -2.35 4.81
N ILE A 101 -2.84 -2.10 3.77
CA ILE A 101 -1.51 -2.71 3.61
C ILE A 101 -0.54 -2.16 4.66
N LEU A 102 -0.56 -0.85 4.89
CA LEU A 102 0.27 -0.22 5.93
C LEU A 102 -0.06 -0.77 7.32
N CYS A 103 -1.36 -0.93 7.65
CA CYS A 103 -1.78 -1.50 8.93
C CYS A 103 -1.25 -2.93 9.11
N GLN A 104 -1.49 -3.81 8.13
CA GLN A 104 -1.03 -5.21 8.20
C GLN A 104 0.49 -5.30 8.35
N TRP A 105 1.21 -4.57 7.50
CA TRP A 105 2.67 -4.66 7.49
C TRP A 105 3.31 -4.01 8.71
N ALA A 106 2.86 -2.83 9.12
CA ALA A 106 3.36 -2.18 10.35
C ALA A 106 3.05 -3.00 11.60
N LYS A 107 1.87 -3.65 11.67
CA LYS A 107 1.53 -4.58 12.74
C LYS A 107 2.49 -5.77 12.79
N HIS A 108 2.80 -6.36 11.64
CA HIS A 108 3.80 -7.42 11.52
C HIS A 108 5.19 -6.96 11.99
N LEU A 109 5.55 -5.70 11.79
CA LEU A 109 6.81 -5.11 12.27
C LEU A 109 6.79 -4.82 13.78
N GLY A 110 5.65 -5.01 14.46
CA GLY A 110 5.50 -4.81 15.89
C GLY A 110 5.23 -3.35 16.30
N ALA A 111 4.75 -2.51 15.38
CA ALA A 111 4.29 -1.17 15.69
C ALA A 111 2.90 -1.17 16.31
N THR A 112 2.60 -0.12 17.10
CA THR A 112 1.25 0.24 17.54
C THR A 112 0.67 1.23 16.54
N ILE A 113 -0.55 0.97 16.06
CA ILE A 113 -1.14 1.70 14.94
C ILE A 113 -2.38 2.47 15.40
N ILE A 114 -2.36 3.78 15.17
CA ILE A 114 -3.53 4.65 15.30
C ILE A 114 -4.01 4.94 13.88
N GLY A 115 -5.24 4.50 13.54
CA GLY A 115 -5.83 4.68 12.22
C GLY A 115 -6.95 5.70 12.22
N THR A 116 -6.98 6.64 11.27
CA THR A 116 -8.16 7.51 11.10
C THR A 116 -9.02 7.01 9.94
N VAL A 117 -10.33 7.08 10.12
CA VAL A 117 -11.34 6.57 9.19
C VAL A 117 -12.56 7.48 9.12
N SER A 118 -13.48 7.23 8.18
CA SER A 118 -14.68 8.04 7.98
C SER A 118 -15.98 7.41 8.51
N SER A 119 -15.98 6.12 8.89
CA SER A 119 -17.17 5.41 9.38
C SER A 119 -16.84 4.26 10.31
N GLU A 120 -17.83 3.74 11.03
CA GLU A 120 -17.69 2.57 11.90
C GLU A 120 -17.31 1.31 11.10
N GLU A 121 -17.92 1.09 9.94
CA GLU A 121 -17.56 -0.02 9.06
C GLU A 121 -16.09 0.02 8.69
N LYS A 122 -15.56 1.20 8.33
CA LYS A 122 -14.15 1.41 8.02
C LYS A 122 -13.26 1.27 9.25
N ALA A 123 -13.75 1.64 10.43
CA ALA A 123 -13.01 1.41 11.67
C ALA A 123 -12.82 -0.07 11.93
N GLN A 124 -13.86 -0.88 11.70
CA GLN A 124 -13.75 -2.33 11.83
C GLN A 124 -12.76 -2.91 10.81
N LYS A 125 -12.84 -2.51 9.53
CA LYS A 125 -11.88 -2.95 8.49
C LYS A 125 -10.42 -2.61 8.86
N ALA A 126 -10.17 -1.42 9.41
CA ALA A 126 -8.83 -1.03 9.84
C ALA A 126 -8.34 -1.86 11.03
N LYS A 127 -9.22 -2.17 12.00
CA LYS A 127 -8.91 -3.05 13.14
C LYS A 127 -8.59 -4.48 12.67
N ASP A 128 -9.39 -5.02 11.78
CA ASP A 128 -9.18 -6.35 11.19
C ASP A 128 -7.84 -6.43 10.45
N ALA A 129 -7.41 -5.30 9.87
CA ALA A 129 -6.10 -5.15 9.24
C ALA A 129 -4.95 -4.89 10.23
N GLY A 130 -5.21 -4.78 11.53
CA GLY A 130 -4.19 -4.65 12.57
C GLY A 130 -4.06 -3.27 13.22
N ALA A 131 -4.97 -2.31 12.95
CA ALA A 131 -4.98 -1.05 13.68
C ALA A 131 -5.39 -1.29 15.15
N ASP A 132 -4.57 -0.83 16.09
CA ASP A 132 -4.82 -0.96 17.52
C ASP A 132 -5.88 0.04 18.00
N TYR A 133 -5.83 1.25 17.44
CA TYR A 133 -6.76 2.33 17.74
C TYR A 133 -7.35 2.88 16.45
N THR A 134 -8.63 3.19 16.46
CA THR A 134 -9.29 3.84 15.31
C THR A 134 -10.04 5.10 15.74
N VAL A 135 -9.89 6.17 14.97
CA VAL A 135 -10.57 7.46 15.19
C VAL A 135 -11.43 7.80 13.99
N ILE A 136 -12.71 7.97 14.21
CA ILE A 136 -13.65 8.42 13.17
C ILE A 136 -13.63 9.94 13.14
N HIS A 137 -13.26 10.54 12.02
CA HIS A 137 -13.07 11.99 11.88
C HIS A 137 -14.24 12.85 12.39
N SER A 138 -15.49 12.39 12.19
CA SER A 138 -16.68 13.11 12.61
C SER A 138 -17.04 12.97 14.09
N LYS A 139 -16.40 12.02 14.81
CA LYS A 139 -16.75 11.65 16.18
C LYS A 139 -15.62 11.84 17.18
N GLY A 140 -14.39 11.92 16.71
CA GLY A 140 -13.21 11.93 17.57
C GLY A 140 -12.10 12.86 17.10
N ASP A 141 -11.18 13.13 18.02
CA ASP A 141 -9.98 13.90 17.78
C ASP A 141 -8.74 13.00 17.78
N PHE A 142 -8.15 12.80 16.59
CA PHE A 142 -6.98 11.96 16.45
C PHE A 142 -5.75 12.53 17.20
N VAL A 143 -5.62 13.85 17.34
CA VAL A 143 -4.52 14.47 18.09
C VAL A 143 -4.61 14.10 19.56
N LYS A 144 -5.82 14.15 20.13
CA LYS A 144 -6.06 13.73 21.51
C LYS A 144 -5.70 12.26 21.69
N THR A 145 -6.20 11.38 20.80
CA THR A 145 -5.89 9.94 20.84
C THR A 145 -4.39 9.66 20.72
N VAL A 146 -3.69 10.34 19.80
CA VAL A 146 -2.23 10.22 19.69
C VAL A 146 -1.54 10.59 21.00
N ARG A 147 -1.90 11.74 21.61
CA ARG A 147 -1.30 12.18 22.88
C ARG A 147 -1.58 11.21 24.03
N GLU A 148 -2.77 10.67 24.10
CA GLU A 148 -3.13 9.67 25.12
C GLU A 148 -2.32 8.37 24.95
N VAL A 149 -2.24 7.83 23.76
CA VAL A 149 -1.53 6.57 23.47
C VAL A 149 -0.01 6.73 23.61
N THR A 150 0.53 7.91 23.33
CA THR A 150 1.98 8.18 23.38
C THR A 150 2.43 8.93 24.64
N GLU A 151 1.56 9.09 25.63
CA GLU A 151 1.86 9.85 26.86
C GLU A 151 2.39 11.26 26.56
N GLY A 152 1.83 11.90 25.52
CA GLY A 152 2.19 13.24 25.08
C GLY A 152 3.39 13.35 24.13
N GLN A 153 4.12 12.27 23.87
CA GLN A 153 5.34 12.30 23.03
C GLN A 153 5.04 12.49 21.53
N GLY A 154 3.85 12.07 21.06
CA GLY A 154 3.50 12.08 19.65
C GLY A 154 4.02 10.84 18.88
N CYS A 155 3.69 10.77 17.58
CA CYS A 155 4.13 9.69 16.71
C CYS A 155 5.44 10.07 15.99
N PRO A 156 6.43 9.17 15.89
CA PRO A 156 7.66 9.43 15.13
C PRO A 156 7.41 9.54 13.63
N ILE A 157 6.28 9.01 13.14
CA ILE A 157 5.87 9.09 11.75
C ILE A 157 4.35 9.16 11.62
N VAL A 158 3.89 9.98 10.67
CA VAL A 158 2.50 10.08 10.24
C VAL A 158 2.43 9.79 8.74
N TYR A 159 1.63 8.81 8.36
CA TYR A 159 1.31 8.53 6.96
C TYR A 159 0.10 9.36 6.55
N GLU A 160 0.38 10.49 5.93
CA GLU A 160 -0.60 11.52 5.57
C GLU A 160 -0.99 11.40 4.10
N SER A 161 -2.29 11.27 3.81
CA SER A 161 -2.82 11.14 2.45
C SER A 161 -4.10 11.96 2.21
N ILE A 162 -4.55 12.73 3.22
CA ILE A 162 -5.78 13.54 3.17
C ILE A 162 -5.46 15.00 2.83
N GLY A 163 -4.40 15.54 3.42
CA GLY A 163 -3.91 16.89 3.15
C GLY A 163 -4.61 17.97 3.98
N LYS A 164 -5.37 18.85 3.33
CA LYS A 164 -5.89 20.10 3.92
C LYS A 164 -6.50 19.96 5.32
N ASP A 165 -7.27 18.91 5.53
CA ASP A 165 -8.07 18.77 6.77
C ASP A 165 -7.29 18.15 7.93
N THR A 166 -6.19 17.46 7.64
CA THR A 166 -5.42 16.70 8.64
C THR A 166 -3.99 17.16 8.78
N PHE A 167 -3.34 17.62 7.71
CA PHE A 167 -1.91 17.89 7.66
C PHE A 167 -1.40 18.81 8.79
N LYS A 168 -2.02 20.00 8.98
CA LYS A 168 -1.61 20.95 10.01
C LYS A 168 -1.73 20.40 11.43
N ARG A 169 -2.68 19.50 11.66
CA ARG A 169 -2.93 18.90 12.97
C ARG A 169 -2.05 17.66 13.20
N SER A 170 -1.47 17.12 12.14
CA SER A 170 -0.57 15.96 12.17
C SER A 170 0.88 16.35 12.49
N MET A 171 1.19 17.65 12.42
CA MET A 171 2.49 18.22 12.75
C MET A 171 2.52 18.75 14.19
#